data_d72c673ee0a4a996500353599a2b58d1
#
_entry.id   d72c673ee0a4a996500353599a2b58d1
#
_cell.length_a   1.000
_cell.length_b   1.000
_cell.length_c   1.000
_cell.angle_alpha   90.00
_cell.angle_beta   90.00
_cell.angle_gamma   90.00
#
_symmetry.space_group_name_H-M   'P 1'
#
loop_
_entity.id
_entity.type
_entity.pdbx_description
1 polymer ?
#
loop_
_entity_poly.entity_id
_entity_poly.type
_entity_poly.pdbx_seq_one_letter_code
_entity_poly.pdbx_strand_id
1 'polypeptide(L)'
;MNLAKLIGKQPIFTWRSSLFYGWWLVIITLFLNASTGSPTFGGVGIWVDSLESEFGWSRTQLSLAFSLGQLEGSIIGPLVGVLVDRVGPKNVVLVGVSIIGVGFLILSQTNTLWMFYLAYGVIMMGASGGGWLPMMTVINNWFDKKRGIALGVSLAA
;
A
#
# COMPACT_ATOMS: atom_id res chain seq x y z
N MET A 1 16.23 32.47 26.19
CA MET A 1 15.19 31.39 26.19
C MET A 1 15.76 30.25 25.38
N ASN A 2 16.13 29.15 26.01
CA ASN A 2 17.07 28.13 25.52
C ASN A 2 16.31 27.07 24.70
N LEU A 3 16.44 27.10 23.37
CA LEU A 3 15.83 26.19 22.39
C LEU A 3 16.21 24.71 22.58
N ALA A 4 17.27 24.43 23.35
CA ALA A 4 17.73 23.07 23.66
C ALA A 4 16.79 22.27 24.56
N LYS A 5 15.77 22.89 25.17
CA LYS A 5 14.82 22.23 26.11
C LYS A 5 13.56 21.71 25.43
N LEU A 6 13.32 22.06 24.16
CA LEU A 6 12.14 21.62 23.38
C LEU A 6 12.40 20.38 22.50
N ILE A 7 13.67 20.02 22.31
CA ILE A 7 14.02 18.76 21.67
C ILE A 7 14.07 17.73 22.80
N GLY A 8 12.88 17.20 23.15
CA GLY A 8 12.76 16.09 24.09
C GLY A 8 13.72 14.99 23.65
N LYS A 9 14.58 14.56 24.58
CA LYS A 9 15.49 13.41 24.43
C LYS A 9 14.69 12.22 23.88
N GLN A 10 14.72 12.07 22.57
CA GLN A 10 14.42 10.77 21.97
C GLN A 10 15.49 9.81 22.54
N PRO A 11 15.10 8.68 23.14
CA PRO A 11 16.07 7.73 23.63
C PRO A 11 16.98 7.35 22.46
N ILE A 12 18.27 7.67 22.58
CA ILE A 12 19.31 7.22 21.67
C ILE A 12 19.34 5.70 21.87
N PHE A 13 18.52 4.99 21.12
CA PHE A 13 18.40 3.55 21.16
C PHE A 13 19.73 2.95 20.72
N THR A 14 20.47 2.40 21.67
CA THR A 14 21.80 1.85 21.49
C THR A 14 21.79 0.73 20.45
N TRP A 15 22.74 0.78 19.54
CA TRP A 15 22.92 0.01 18.29
C TRP A 15 22.83 -1.52 18.37
N ARG A 16 22.68 -2.12 19.53
CA ARG A 16 22.80 -3.56 19.71
C ARG A 16 21.51 -4.37 19.61
N SER A 17 20.34 -3.74 19.74
CA SER A 17 19.03 -4.42 19.69
C SER A 17 18.16 -4.01 18.49
N SER A 18 18.48 -2.90 17.78
CA SER A 18 17.67 -2.37 16.69
C SER A 18 17.80 -3.13 15.35
N LEU A 19 18.89 -3.86 15.13
CA LEU A 19 19.10 -4.66 13.93
C LEU A 19 18.03 -5.75 13.75
N PHE A 20 17.53 -6.29 14.84
CA PHE A 20 16.57 -7.40 14.79
C PHE A 20 15.15 -6.92 14.48
N TYR A 21 14.70 -5.83 15.08
CA TYR A 21 13.34 -5.34 14.91
C TYR A 21 13.11 -4.67 13.56
N GLY A 22 14.07 -3.88 13.08
CA GLY A 22 13.97 -3.23 11.76
C GLY A 22 13.90 -4.23 10.61
N TRP A 23 14.62 -5.35 10.68
CA TRP A 23 14.57 -6.40 9.65
C TRP A 23 13.24 -7.16 9.68
N TRP A 24 12.61 -7.34 10.83
CA TRP A 24 11.26 -7.88 10.92
C TRP A 24 10.24 -6.98 10.24
N LEU A 25 10.37 -5.66 10.39
CA LEU A 25 9.54 -4.72 9.67
C LEU A 25 9.74 -4.81 8.15
N VAL A 26 10.97 -4.96 7.68
CA VAL A 26 11.27 -5.15 6.25
C VAL A 26 10.64 -6.45 5.73
N ILE A 27 10.71 -7.55 6.47
CA ILE A 27 10.07 -8.82 6.08
C ILE A 27 8.54 -8.68 6.04
N ILE A 28 7.95 -8.02 7.02
CA ILE A 28 6.50 -7.77 7.06
C ILE A 28 6.08 -6.88 5.89
N THR A 29 6.82 -5.81 5.60
CA THR A 29 6.53 -4.93 4.47
C THR A 29 6.70 -5.64 3.12
N LEU A 30 7.72 -6.48 2.98
CA LEU A 30 7.92 -7.32 1.81
C LEU A 30 6.74 -8.28 1.60
N PHE A 31 6.32 -8.97 2.66
CA PHE A 31 5.17 -9.88 2.59
C PHE A 31 3.87 -9.15 2.26
N LEU A 32 3.64 -7.98 2.87
CA LEU A 32 2.49 -7.13 2.56
C LEU A 32 2.52 -6.63 1.11
N ASN A 33 3.67 -6.17 0.61
CA ASN A 33 3.81 -5.77 -0.79
C ASN A 33 3.56 -6.93 -1.75
N ALA A 34 4.12 -8.10 -1.50
CA ALA A 34 3.86 -9.29 -2.30
C ALA A 34 2.37 -9.67 -2.29
N SER A 35 1.72 -9.61 -1.13
CA SER A 35 0.31 -10.00 -0.98
C SER A 35 -0.67 -8.98 -1.56
N THR A 36 -0.34 -7.69 -1.57
CA THR A 36 -1.22 -6.62 -2.05
C THR A 36 -0.82 -6.11 -3.43
N GLY A 37 0.46 -5.97 -3.71
CA GLY A 37 0.98 -5.40 -4.96
C GLY A 37 0.89 -6.39 -6.13
N SER A 38 1.23 -7.65 -5.92
CA SER A 38 1.19 -8.67 -6.95
C SER A 38 -0.22 -8.87 -7.52
N PRO A 39 -1.29 -9.08 -6.74
CA PRO A 39 -2.62 -9.19 -7.31
C PRO A 39 -3.18 -7.87 -7.85
N THR A 40 -2.76 -6.71 -7.35
CA THR A 40 -3.31 -5.41 -7.78
C THR A 40 -2.64 -4.85 -9.03
N PHE A 41 -1.32 -5.06 -9.18
CA PHE A 41 -0.54 -4.48 -10.29
C PHE A 41 0.14 -5.55 -11.15
N GLY A 42 0.74 -6.57 -10.54
CA GLY A 42 1.47 -7.62 -11.25
C GLY A 42 0.57 -8.61 -11.98
N GLY A 43 -0.60 -8.90 -11.42
CA GLY A 43 -1.56 -9.86 -11.95
C GLY A 43 -2.54 -9.30 -13.00
N VAL A 44 -2.46 -8.00 -13.34
CA VAL A 44 -3.43 -7.33 -14.22
C VAL A 44 -3.59 -8.06 -15.57
N GLY A 45 -2.51 -8.53 -16.18
CA GLY A 45 -2.59 -9.26 -17.45
C GLY A 45 -3.39 -10.57 -17.34
N ILE A 46 -3.16 -11.32 -16.26
CA ILE A 46 -3.86 -12.61 -16.02
C ILE A 46 -5.35 -12.36 -15.77
N TRP A 47 -5.68 -11.30 -15.05
CA TRP A 47 -7.06 -10.94 -14.76
C TRP A 47 -7.81 -10.46 -15.99
N VAL A 48 -7.14 -9.65 -16.83
CA VAL A 48 -7.73 -9.16 -18.09
C VAL A 48 -8.10 -10.32 -18.99
N ASP A 49 -7.19 -11.26 -19.20
CA ASP A 49 -7.44 -12.41 -20.08
C ASP A 49 -8.56 -13.32 -19.54
N SER A 50 -8.61 -13.51 -18.20
CA SER A 50 -9.67 -14.31 -17.56
C SER A 50 -11.03 -13.62 -17.65
N LEU A 51 -11.11 -12.31 -17.37
CA LEU A 51 -12.36 -11.54 -17.43
C LEU A 51 -12.88 -11.38 -18.87
N GLU A 52 -11.97 -11.22 -19.84
CA GLU A 52 -12.31 -11.17 -21.25
C GLU A 52 -12.93 -12.50 -21.72
N SER A 53 -12.35 -13.63 -21.29
CA SER A 53 -12.84 -14.95 -21.68
C SER A 53 -14.14 -15.35 -20.98
N GLU A 54 -14.35 -14.95 -19.73
CA GLU A 54 -15.49 -15.38 -18.94
C GLU A 54 -16.72 -14.47 -19.12
N PHE A 55 -16.53 -13.15 -19.18
CA PHE A 55 -17.60 -12.15 -19.26
C PHE A 55 -17.73 -11.48 -20.63
N GLY A 56 -16.81 -11.71 -21.54
CA GLY A 56 -16.82 -11.09 -22.86
C GLY A 56 -16.56 -9.58 -22.83
N TRP A 57 -16.00 -9.05 -21.74
CA TRP A 57 -15.69 -7.62 -21.63
C TRP A 57 -14.51 -7.24 -22.50
N SER A 58 -14.58 -6.09 -23.15
CA SER A 58 -13.47 -5.64 -24.00
C SER A 58 -12.27 -5.17 -23.16
N ARG A 59 -11.07 -5.36 -23.70
CA ARG A 59 -9.82 -4.85 -23.08
C ARG A 59 -9.88 -3.36 -22.80
N THR A 60 -10.57 -2.60 -23.64
CA THR A 60 -10.77 -1.16 -23.46
C THR A 60 -11.56 -0.87 -22.19
N GLN A 61 -12.64 -1.62 -21.92
CA GLN A 61 -13.45 -1.47 -20.70
C GLN A 61 -12.63 -1.81 -19.46
N LEU A 62 -11.85 -2.89 -19.49
CA LEU A 62 -10.97 -3.28 -18.39
C LEU A 62 -9.86 -2.25 -18.14
N SER A 63 -9.21 -1.76 -19.22
CA SER A 63 -8.19 -0.71 -19.13
C SER A 63 -8.73 0.60 -18.55
N LEU A 64 -10.01 0.91 -18.79
CA LEU A 64 -10.66 2.08 -18.24
C LEU A 64 -10.78 1.98 -16.71
N ALA A 65 -11.10 0.79 -16.17
CA ALA A 65 -11.10 0.55 -14.72
C ALA A 65 -9.72 0.82 -14.09
N PHE A 66 -8.65 0.31 -14.74
CA PHE A 66 -7.29 0.53 -14.27
C PHE A 66 -6.88 2.00 -14.31
N SER A 67 -7.26 2.71 -15.37
CA SER A 67 -6.99 4.14 -15.50
C SER A 67 -7.72 4.96 -14.43
N LEU A 68 -8.99 4.63 -14.15
CA LEU A 68 -9.76 5.28 -13.08
C LEU A 68 -9.14 5.03 -11.71
N GLY A 69 -8.69 3.82 -11.42
CA GLY A 69 -7.99 3.49 -10.18
C GLY A 69 -6.67 4.27 -10.01
N GLN A 70 -5.91 4.48 -11.08
CA GLN A 70 -4.69 5.30 -11.05
C GLN A 70 -5.01 6.78 -10.78
N LEU A 71 -6.05 7.32 -11.38
CA LEU A 71 -6.51 8.69 -11.11
C LEU A 71 -6.97 8.84 -9.66
N GLU A 72 -7.74 7.89 -9.15
CA GLU A 72 -8.19 7.85 -7.76
C GLU A 72 -6.99 7.85 -6.79
N GLY A 73 -6.00 7.00 -7.03
CA GLY A 73 -4.76 6.94 -6.25
C GLY A 73 -4.00 8.26 -6.22
N SER A 74 -3.98 9.00 -7.33
CA SER A 74 -3.35 10.32 -7.43
C SER A 74 -4.05 11.38 -6.58
N ILE A 75 -5.37 11.29 -6.44
CA ILE A 75 -6.17 12.22 -5.63
C ILE A 75 -6.12 11.83 -4.15
N ILE A 76 -6.23 10.55 -3.86
CA ILE A 76 -6.28 10.03 -2.47
C ILE A 76 -4.90 10.03 -1.83
N GLY A 77 -3.81 9.86 -2.60
CA GLY A 77 -2.45 9.80 -2.09
C GLY A 77 -2.06 10.95 -1.14
N PRO A 78 -2.26 12.22 -1.49
CA PRO A 78 -2.01 13.35 -0.59
C PRO A 78 -2.83 13.29 0.72
N LEU A 79 -4.10 12.86 0.65
CA LEU A 79 -4.97 12.70 1.82
C LEU A 79 -4.46 11.59 2.75
N VAL A 80 -4.02 10.48 2.17
CA VAL A 80 -3.39 9.37 2.91
C VAL A 80 -2.11 9.86 3.58
N GLY A 81 -1.28 10.68 2.91
CA GLY A 81 -0.10 11.27 3.51
C GLY A 81 -0.43 12.05 4.79
N VAL A 82 -1.40 12.96 4.74
CA VAL A 82 -1.87 13.70 5.93
C VAL A 82 -2.42 12.78 7.01
N LEU A 83 -3.11 11.71 6.62
CA LEU A 83 -3.67 10.75 7.56
C LEU A 83 -2.57 9.94 8.27
N VAL A 84 -1.53 9.53 7.53
CA VAL A 84 -0.33 8.86 8.09
C VAL A 84 0.34 9.73 9.13
N ASP A 85 0.46 11.04 8.87
CA ASP A 85 1.09 12.00 9.80
C ASP A 85 0.25 12.19 11.07
N ARG A 86 -1.08 12.15 10.99
CA ARG A 86 -1.99 12.39 12.12
C ARG A 86 -2.29 11.15 12.97
N VAL A 87 -2.55 10.03 12.32
CA VAL A 87 -3.07 8.80 12.99
C VAL A 87 -1.97 7.75 13.13
N GLY A 88 -0.88 7.94 12.42
CA GLY A 88 0.26 7.03 12.39
C GLY A 88 0.14 5.95 11.30
N PRO A 89 1.28 5.51 10.75
CA PRO A 89 1.34 4.60 9.61
C PRO A 89 0.70 3.24 9.90
N LYS A 90 0.82 2.72 11.13
CA LYS A 90 0.27 1.41 11.52
C LYS A 90 -1.25 1.33 11.32
N ASN A 91 -1.97 2.35 11.79
CA ASN A 91 -3.43 2.36 11.73
C ASN A 91 -3.91 2.54 10.29
N VAL A 92 -3.21 3.39 9.52
CA VAL A 92 -3.52 3.61 8.10
C VAL A 92 -3.31 2.33 7.28
N VAL A 93 -2.22 1.59 7.50
CA VAL A 93 -1.97 0.29 6.85
C VAL A 93 -3.05 -0.73 7.21
N LEU A 94 -3.42 -0.85 8.49
CA LEU A 94 -4.46 -1.80 8.92
C LEU A 94 -5.81 -1.51 8.24
N VAL A 95 -6.21 -0.25 8.21
CA VAL A 95 -7.45 0.18 7.53
C VAL A 95 -7.34 -0.08 6.02
N GLY A 96 -6.22 0.30 5.39
CA GLY A 96 -5.99 0.09 3.97
C GLY A 96 -6.08 -1.38 3.56
N VAL A 97 -5.40 -2.27 4.29
CA VAL A 97 -5.45 -3.73 4.04
C VAL A 97 -6.86 -4.28 4.25
N SER A 98 -7.60 -3.79 5.26
CA SER A 98 -8.99 -4.20 5.48
C SER A 98 -9.89 -3.78 4.31
N ILE A 99 -9.72 -2.58 3.78
CA ILE A 99 -10.45 -2.07 2.60
C ILE A 99 -10.12 -2.92 1.36
N ILE A 100 -8.85 -3.27 1.14
CA ILE A 100 -8.44 -4.18 0.06
C ILE A 100 -9.17 -5.51 0.18
N GLY A 101 -9.20 -6.10 1.39
CA GLY A 101 -9.91 -7.36 1.64
C GLY A 101 -11.40 -7.28 1.29
N VAL A 102 -12.08 -6.21 1.71
CA VAL A 102 -13.48 -5.96 1.35
C VAL A 102 -13.63 -5.80 -0.17
N GLY A 103 -12.73 -5.07 -0.82
CA GLY A 103 -12.73 -4.90 -2.27
C GLY A 103 -12.62 -6.24 -3.01
N PHE A 104 -11.76 -7.15 -2.57
CA PHE A 104 -11.67 -8.51 -3.14
C PHE A 104 -12.91 -9.35 -2.89
N LEU A 105 -13.57 -9.20 -1.73
CA LEU A 105 -14.85 -9.88 -1.47
C LEU A 105 -15.95 -9.39 -2.42
N ILE A 106 -16.02 -8.07 -2.68
CA ILE A 106 -16.94 -7.52 -3.67
C ILE A 106 -16.59 -8.02 -5.07
N LEU A 107 -15.30 -8.04 -5.41
CA LEU A 107 -14.81 -8.52 -6.69
C LEU A 107 -15.17 -9.99 -6.95
N SER A 108 -15.13 -10.84 -5.92
CA SER A 108 -15.49 -12.26 -6.03
C SER A 108 -16.97 -12.51 -6.37
N GLN A 109 -17.83 -11.51 -6.15
CA GLN A 109 -19.26 -11.57 -6.46
C GLN A 109 -19.64 -10.76 -7.72
N THR A 110 -18.64 -10.32 -8.47
CA THR A 110 -18.84 -9.44 -9.62
C THR A 110 -19.46 -10.21 -10.79
N ASN A 111 -20.63 -9.74 -11.23
CA ASN A 111 -21.34 -10.26 -12.39
C ASN A 111 -21.58 -9.19 -13.47
N THR A 112 -21.27 -7.93 -13.17
CA THR A 112 -21.49 -6.80 -14.06
C THR A 112 -20.25 -5.89 -14.12
N LEU A 113 -20.06 -5.24 -15.26
CA LEU A 113 -18.94 -4.32 -15.48
C LEU A 113 -18.92 -3.16 -14.47
N TRP A 114 -20.08 -2.63 -14.07
CA TRP A 114 -20.19 -1.57 -13.08
C TRP A 114 -19.74 -2.03 -11.69
N MET A 115 -20.11 -3.25 -11.31
CA MET A 115 -19.67 -3.83 -10.04
C MET A 115 -18.16 -4.07 -10.03
N PHE A 116 -17.58 -4.45 -11.18
CA PHE A 116 -16.13 -4.55 -11.34
C PHE A 116 -15.44 -3.20 -11.11
N TYR A 117 -15.96 -2.11 -11.71
CA TYR A 117 -15.40 -0.77 -11.51
C TYR A 117 -15.45 -0.34 -10.04
N LEU A 118 -16.58 -0.58 -9.37
CA LEU A 118 -16.72 -0.28 -7.94
C LEU A 118 -15.76 -1.11 -7.08
N ALA A 119 -15.70 -2.43 -7.31
CA ALA A 119 -14.81 -3.32 -6.58
C ALA A 119 -13.34 -2.92 -6.75
N TYR A 120 -12.94 -2.64 -7.99
CA TYR A 120 -11.58 -2.22 -8.30
C TYR A 120 -11.23 -0.85 -7.69
N GLY A 121 -12.16 0.12 -7.72
CA GLY A 121 -12.02 1.40 -7.04
C GLY A 121 -11.81 1.22 -5.53
N VAL A 122 -12.60 0.39 -4.87
CA VAL A 122 -12.41 0.08 -3.43
C VAL A 122 -11.04 -0.55 -3.17
N ILE A 123 -10.57 -1.46 -4.03
CA ILE A 123 -9.22 -2.05 -3.92
C ILE A 123 -8.15 -0.97 -4.05
N MET A 124 -8.25 -0.08 -5.03
CA MET A 124 -7.28 1.00 -5.25
C MET A 124 -7.25 2.01 -4.11
N MET A 125 -8.42 2.36 -3.56
CA MET A 125 -8.53 3.19 -2.36
C MET A 125 -7.80 2.55 -1.17
N GLY A 126 -8.01 1.27 -0.95
CA GLY A 126 -7.30 0.50 0.08
C GLY A 126 -5.80 0.41 -0.18
N ALA A 127 -5.39 0.21 -1.44
CA ALA A 127 -3.99 0.12 -1.83
C ALA A 127 -3.24 1.44 -1.61
N SER A 128 -3.89 2.58 -1.80
CA SER A 128 -3.32 3.90 -1.48
C SER A 128 -3.02 4.04 0.01
N GLY A 129 -3.88 3.53 0.89
CA GLY A 129 -3.70 3.55 2.35
C GLY A 129 -2.83 2.42 2.90
N GLY A 130 -2.92 1.22 2.34
CA GLY A 130 -2.18 0.03 2.81
C GLY A 130 -0.87 -0.24 2.07
N GLY A 131 -0.60 0.49 0.97
CA GLY A 131 0.49 0.22 0.06
C GLY A 131 1.77 1.03 0.32
N TRP A 132 2.38 1.46 -0.76
CA TRP A 132 3.69 2.07 -0.85
C TRP A 132 3.96 3.24 0.10
N LEU A 133 3.08 4.24 0.16
CA LEU A 133 3.34 5.49 0.90
C LEU A 133 3.54 5.28 2.41
N PRO A 134 2.63 4.61 3.14
CA PRO A 134 2.83 4.37 4.56
C PRO A 134 4.03 3.47 4.86
N MET A 135 4.32 2.48 4.00
CA MET A 135 5.46 1.58 4.16
C MET A 135 6.78 2.30 4.02
N MET A 136 6.91 3.21 3.03
CA MET A 136 8.06 4.10 2.88
C MET A 136 8.27 4.96 4.12
N THR A 137 7.19 5.49 4.69
CA THR A 137 7.25 6.32 5.90
C THR A 137 7.76 5.52 7.10
N VAL A 138 7.28 4.29 7.28
CA VAL A 138 7.76 3.38 8.34
C VAL A 138 9.25 3.11 8.19
N ILE A 139 9.71 2.71 7.00
CA ILE A 139 11.12 2.42 6.75
C ILE A 139 11.98 3.67 6.96
N ASN A 140 11.55 4.83 6.48
CA ASN A 140 12.27 6.08 6.64
C ASN A 140 12.41 6.51 8.11
N ASN A 141 11.41 6.22 8.95
CA ASN A 141 11.45 6.55 10.37
C ASN A 141 12.33 5.61 11.21
N TRP A 142 12.56 4.39 10.74
CA TRP A 142 13.33 3.38 11.48
C TRP A 142 14.78 3.23 11.01
N PHE A 143 15.08 3.59 9.76
CA PHE A 143 16.43 3.43 9.19
C PHE A 143 17.07 4.79 8.84
N ASP A 144 18.14 5.17 9.57
CA ASP A 144 18.93 6.38 9.25
C ASP A 144 20.02 6.11 8.21
N LYS A 145 20.86 5.09 8.41
CA LYS A 145 22.06 4.85 7.57
C LYS A 145 21.89 3.83 6.46
N LYS A 146 20.87 2.95 6.50
CA LYS A 146 20.66 1.86 5.53
C LYS A 146 19.31 1.94 4.83
N ARG A 147 18.74 3.13 4.72
CA ARG A 147 17.42 3.38 4.07
C ARG A 147 17.35 2.78 2.67
N GLY A 148 18.38 3.01 1.84
CA GLY A 148 18.40 2.52 0.46
C GLY A 148 18.36 0.99 0.36
N ILE A 149 19.05 0.27 1.23
CA ILE A 149 19.04 -1.20 1.23
C ILE A 149 17.69 -1.71 1.73
N ALA A 150 17.15 -1.15 2.81
CA ALA A 150 15.86 -1.54 3.36
C ALA A 150 14.72 -1.30 2.35
N LEU A 151 14.75 -0.14 1.66
CA LEU A 151 13.81 0.17 0.58
C LEU A 151 13.99 -0.77 -0.61
N GLY A 152 15.21 -1.01 -1.06
CA GLY A 152 15.49 -1.91 -2.17
C GLY A 152 14.99 -3.33 -1.91
N VAL A 153 15.21 -3.87 -0.71
CA VAL A 153 14.71 -5.20 -0.32
C VAL A 153 13.19 -5.22 -0.25
N SER A 154 12.54 -4.20 0.34
CA SER A 154 11.07 -4.14 0.43
C SER A 154 10.37 -3.96 -0.91
N LEU A 155 11.09 -3.48 -1.92
CA LEU A 155 10.60 -3.29 -3.30
C LEU A 155 10.88 -4.46 -4.24
N ALA A 156 11.74 -5.37 -3.84
CA ALA A 156 12.12 -6.54 -4.65
C ALA A 156 11.02 -7.62 -4.71
N ALA A 157 9.90 -7.43 -4.01
CA ALA A 157 8.72 -8.30 -4.00
C ALA A 157 7.61 -7.73 -4.86
#